data_11ef618ee4b7cc344b0b0f2e80d7c41c
#
_entry.id   11ef618ee4b7cc344b0b0f2e80d7c41c
#
_cell.length_a   1.000
_cell.length_b   1.000
_cell.length_c   1.000
_cell.angle_alpha   90.00
_cell.angle_beta   90.00
_cell.angle_gamma   90.00
#
_symmetry.space_group_name_H-M   'P 1'
#
loop_
_entity.id
_entity.type
_entity.pdbx_description
1 polymer ?
#
loop_
_entity_poly.entity_id
_entity_poly.type
_entity_poly.pdbx_seq_one_letter_code
_entity_poly.pdbx_strand_id
1 'polypeptide(L)'
;MTDFLVAALQITSTSNVDANFAEAEEQIELASRRGSELIGLPENFAFLGEDNEKLRMASELSIKCTNFLKTMSQRYQVFLLGGGYPVPAGDNRHTFNRSALFGKDGQVLAKYDKIHLFDVDLPDGNLYKESSTILSGKEHPPVIDVPGLCKIGLSICYDVRFPELYRNLSLNGAELIMIPAAFTAFTGKDLSLIHISEPTRL
;
A
#
# COMPACT_ATOMS: atom_id res chain seq x y z
N MET A 1 0.27 -12.25 -24.23
CA MET A 1 0.80 -11.87 -22.89
C MET A 1 1.74 -12.96 -22.45
N THR A 2 2.94 -12.62 -22.03
CA THR A 2 3.83 -13.56 -21.34
C THR A 2 3.32 -13.68 -19.90
N ASP A 3 3.20 -14.91 -19.39
CA ASP A 3 2.84 -15.13 -18.00
C ASP A 3 3.94 -14.60 -17.08
N PHE A 4 3.59 -13.91 -16.02
CA PHE A 4 4.50 -13.43 -14.99
C PHE A 4 3.93 -13.73 -13.59
N LEU A 5 4.81 -13.89 -12.61
CA LEU A 5 4.42 -14.21 -11.25
C LEU A 5 4.34 -12.93 -10.39
N VAL A 6 3.23 -12.79 -9.68
CA VAL A 6 3.00 -11.69 -8.72
C VAL A 6 2.98 -12.25 -7.31
N ALA A 7 3.63 -11.56 -6.37
CA ALA A 7 3.53 -11.86 -4.95
C ALA A 7 2.83 -10.72 -4.20
N ALA A 8 1.77 -11.05 -3.47
CA ALA A 8 1.19 -10.18 -2.46
C ALA A 8 1.73 -10.63 -1.09
N LEU A 9 2.48 -9.74 -0.44
CA LEU A 9 3.09 -10.04 0.86
C LEU A 9 2.12 -9.74 1.99
N GLN A 10 2.02 -10.66 2.93
CA GLN A 10 1.25 -10.49 4.16
C GLN A 10 2.23 -10.49 5.33
N ILE A 11 2.30 -9.36 6.03
CA ILE A 11 3.17 -9.14 7.20
C ILE A 11 2.35 -8.60 8.36
N THR A 12 2.87 -8.72 9.57
CA THR A 12 2.26 -8.14 10.78
C THR A 12 3.10 -6.96 11.24
N SER A 13 2.82 -5.78 10.68
CA SER A 13 3.55 -4.56 11.04
C SER A 13 3.26 -4.14 12.48
N THR A 14 4.28 -3.58 13.13
CA THR A 14 4.24 -3.06 14.50
C THR A 14 4.79 -1.64 14.54
N SER A 15 4.94 -1.05 15.73
CA SER A 15 5.66 0.21 15.92
C SER A 15 7.19 0.10 15.79
N ASN A 16 7.72 -1.12 15.71
CA ASN A 16 9.16 -1.33 15.51
C ASN A 16 9.52 -1.33 14.01
N VAL A 17 9.99 -0.19 13.53
CA VAL A 17 10.35 0.04 12.11
C VAL A 17 11.40 -0.94 11.60
N ASP A 18 12.45 -1.18 12.40
CA ASP A 18 13.56 -2.02 11.96
C ASP A 18 13.15 -3.50 11.84
N ALA A 19 12.31 -3.97 12.78
CA ALA A 19 11.75 -5.32 12.71
C ALA A 19 10.83 -5.48 11.50
N ASN A 20 9.98 -4.47 11.21
CA ASN A 20 9.09 -4.50 10.06
C ASN A 20 9.87 -4.53 8.74
N PHE A 21 10.95 -3.77 8.62
CA PHE A 21 11.80 -3.81 7.42
C PHE A 21 12.54 -5.14 7.28
N ALA A 22 13.01 -5.73 8.38
CA ALA A 22 13.66 -7.04 8.34
C ALA A 22 12.68 -8.13 7.86
N GLU A 23 11.46 -8.17 8.38
CA GLU A 23 10.41 -9.07 7.93
C GLU A 23 10.05 -8.84 6.45
N ALA A 24 9.89 -7.57 6.05
CA ALA A 24 9.59 -7.23 4.66
C ALA A 24 10.70 -7.68 3.71
N GLU A 25 11.98 -7.49 4.07
CA GLU A 25 13.12 -7.93 3.26
C GLU A 25 13.15 -9.45 3.10
N GLU A 26 12.95 -10.20 4.19
CA GLU A 26 12.88 -11.68 4.14
C GLU A 26 11.78 -12.17 3.19
N GLN A 27 10.60 -11.57 3.26
CA GLN A 27 9.48 -11.93 2.40
C GLN A 27 9.72 -11.54 0.94
N ILE A 28 10.33 -10.39 0.67
CA ILE A 28 10.72 -9.96 -0.68
C ILE A 28 11.74 -10.94 -1.27
N GLU A 29 12.77 -11.30 -0.49
CA GLU A 29 13.78 -12.29 -0.92
C GLU A 29 13.14 -13.63 -1.28
N LEU A 30 12.25 -14.13 -0.41
CA LEU A 30 11.55 -15.38 -0.66
C LEU A 30 10.70 -15.34 -1.93
N ALA A 31 9.94 -14.26 -2.14
CA ALA A 31 9.12 -14.06 -3.34
C ALA A 31 9.98 -13.98 -4.60
N SER A 32 11.08 -13.22 -4.56
CA SER A 32 12.04 -13.13 -5.66
C SER A 32 12.65 -14.48 -6.02
N ARG A 33 13.10 -15.26 -5.03
CA ARG A 33 13.63 -16.62 -5.24
C ARG A 33 12.62 -17.58 -5.87
N ARG A 34 11.30 -17.32 -5.66
CA ARG A 34 10.21 -18.07 -6.30
C ARG A 34 9.88 -17.57 -7.71
N GLY A 35 10.61 -16.59 -8.22
CA GLY A 35 10.45 -16.06 -9.58
C GLY A 35 9.41 -14.94 -9.70
N SER A 36 8.97 -14.32 -8.59
CA SER A 36 8.05 -13.19 -8.66
C SER A 36 8.73 -12.00 -9.31
N GLU A 37 8.08 -11.42 -10.33
CA GLU A 37 8.56 -10.23 -11.04
C GLU A 37 7.96 -8.93 -10.49
N LEU A 38 6.74 -9.01 -9.94
CA LEU A 38 6.07 -7.93 -9.24
C LEU A 38 5.74 -8.37 -7.82
N ILE A 39 6.15 -7.55 -6.84
CA ILE A 39 5.93 -7.80 -5.42
C ILE A 39 5.21 -6.61 -4.80
N GLY A 40 4.12 -6.85 -4.07
CA GLY A 40 3.37 -5.82 -3.34
C GLY A 40 3.48 -5.99 -1.84
N LEU A 41 3.92 -4.93 -1.14
CA LEU A 41 3.86 -4.80 0.31
C LEU A 41 2.49 -4.27 0.74
N PRO A 42 1.98 -4.60 1.94
CA PRO A 42 0.72 -4.09 2.46
C PRO A 42 0.80 -2.60 2.83
N GLU A 43 -0.36 -1.98 3.10
CA GLU A 43 -0.45 -0.67 3.73
C GLU A 43 0.21 -0.69 5.11
N ASN A 44 0.84 0.40 5.51
CA ASN A 44 1.57 0.54 6.78
C ASN A 44 2.70 -0.49 7.00
N PHE A 45 3.28 -1.03 5.94
CA PHE A 45 4.31 -2.06 6.02
C PHE A 45 5.52 -1.68 6.88
N ALA A 46 5.84 -0.39 6.99
CA ALA A 46 6.99 0.10 7.73
C ALA A 46 6.68 0.45 9.20
N PHE A 47 5.45 0.85 9.48
CA PHE A 47 5.04 1.28 10.82
C PHE A 47 3.53 1.17 11.00
N LEU A 48 3.11 0.46 12.03
CA LEU A 48 1.74 0.42 12.53
C LEU A 48 1.73 0.64 14.04
N GLY A 49 1.28 1.81 14.46
CA GLY A 49 1.25 2.27 15.86
C GLY A 49 0.38 3.50 16.00
N GLU A 50 0.60 4.28 17.07
CA GLU A 50 -0.16 5.49 17.34
C GLU A 50 0.02 6.56 16.24
N ASP A 51 -1.08 7.19 15.83
CA ASP A 51 -1.08 8.17 14.73
C ASP A 51 -0.19 9.39 15.01
N ASN A 52 -0.18 9.87 16.26
CA ASN A 52 0.68 10.98 16.66
C ASN A 52 2.18 10.62 16.61
N GLU A 53 2.53 9.36 16.87
CA GLU A 53 3.90 8.87 16.74
C GLU A 53 4.28 8.78 15.26
N LYS A 54 3.42 8.19 14.44
CA LYS A 54 3.57 8.13 12.98
C LYS A 54 3.80 9.53 12.39
N LEU A 55 3.02 10.52 12.82
CA LEU A 55 3.15 11.91 12.37
C LEU A 55 4.50 12.51 12.74
N ARG A 56 4.97 12.33 13.98
CA ARG A 56 6.27 12.84 14.43
C ARG A 56 7.44 12.23 13.64
N MET A 57 7.33 10.96 13.29
CA MET A 57 8.36 10.21 12.56
C MET A 57 8.20 10.33 11.04
N ALA A 58 7.19 10.99 10.51
CA ALA A 58 6.81 10.95 9.11
C ALA A 58 7.94 11.31 8.14
N SER A 59 8.73 12.34 8.46
CA SER A 59 9.86 12.75 7.60
C SER A 59 10.94 11.66 7.53
N GLU A 60 11.29 11.07 8.66
CA GLU A 60 12.27 10.00 8.74
C GLU A 60 11.74 8.73 8.07
N LEU A 61 10.49 8.33 8.38
CA LEU A 61 9.84 7.17 7.78
C LEU A 61 9.74 7.28 6.26
N SER A 62 9.36 8.46 5.75
CA SER A 62 9.29 8.70 4.30
C SER A 62 10.61 8.43 3.60
N ILE A 63 11.72 8.91 4.17
CA ILE A 63 13.08 8.70 3.64
C ILE A 63 13.48 7.23 3.75
N LYS A 64 13.28 6.61 4.93
CA LYS A 64 13.60 5.19 5.16
C LYS A 64 12.81 4.28 4.21
N CYS A 65 11.49 4.49 4.06
CA CYS A 65 10.64 3.71 3.15
C CYS A 65 11.10 3.84 1.70
N THR A 66 11.34 5.07 1.24
CA THR A 66 11.80 5.31 -0.14
C THR A 66 13.13 4.62 -0.42
N ASN A 67 14.11 4.75 0.50
CA ASN A 67 15.40 4.11 0.37
C ASN A 67 15.32 2.58 0.44
N PHE A 68 14.51 2.04 1.34
CA PHE A 68 14.25 0.61 1.45
C PHE A 68 13.67 0.05 0.15
N LEU A 69 12.58 0.63 -0.36
CA LEU A 69 11.93 0.18 -1.60
C LEU A 69 12.87 0.26 -2.80
N LYS A 70 13.61 1.35 -2.93
CA LYS A 70 14.64 1.50 -3.96
C LYS A 70 15.70 0.40 -3.87
N THR A 71 16.25 0.18 -2.66
CA THR A 71 17.33 -0.80 -2.45
C THR A 71 16.84 -2.22 -2.72
N MET A 72 15.65 -2.57 -2.25
CA MET A 72 15.08 -3.91 -2.42
C MET A 72 14.74 -4.20 -3.89
N SER A 73 14.12 -3.24 -4.60
CA SER A 73 13.81 -3.42 -6.02
C SER A 73 15.07 -3.65 -6.86
N GLN A 74 16.15 -2.90 -6.58
CA GLN A 74 17.45 -3.08 -7.24
C GLN A 74 18.13 -4.39 -6.88
N ARG A 75 18.18 -4.72 -5.58
CA ARG A 75 18.88 -5.92 -5.09
C ARG A 75 18.26 -7.20 -5.67
N TYR A 76 16.95 -7.27 -5.66
CA TYR A 76 16.21 -8.47 -6.08
C TYR A 76 15.73 -8.41 -7.53
N GLN A 77 16.01 -7.32 -8.26
CA GLN A 77 15.66 -7.12 -9.67
C GLN A 77 14.16 -7.35 -9.95
N VAL A 78 13.29 -6.81 -9.06
CA VAL A 78 11.83 -6.93 -9.13
C VAL A 78 11.17 -5.56 -9.23
N PHE A 79 9.96 -5.52 -9.78
CA PHE A 79 9.06 -4.38 -9.57
C PHE A 79 8.50 -4.48 -8.15
N LEU A 80 8.60 -3.41 -7.38
CA LEU A 80 8.23 -3.43 -5.97
C LEU A 80 7.26 -2.30 -5.64
N LEU A 81 6.06 -2.67 -5.18
CA LEU A 81 5.08 -1.73 -4.65
C LEU A 81 5.25 -1.58 -3.14
N GLY A 82 5.58 -0.38 -2.68
CA GLY A 82 5.37 0.02 -1.30
C GLY A 82 3.90 0.36 -1.09
N GLY A 83 3.20 -0.44 -0.29
CA GLY A 83 1.75 -0.45 -0.25
C GLY A 83 1.10 0.79 0.35
N GLY A 84 1.70 1.40 1.36
CA GLY A 84 1.24 2.63 2.00
C GLY A 84 2.19 3.02 3.11
N TYR A 85 2.71 4.24 3.06
CA TYR A 85 3.62 4.78 4.07
C TYR A 85 3.44 6.29 4.21
N PRO A 86 3.76 6.89 5.37
CA PRO A 86 3.53 8.30 5.61
C PRO A 86 4.53 9.17 4.83
N VAL A 87 4.02 10.22 4.19
CA VAL A 87 4.82 11.28 3.55
C VAL A 87 4.36 12.63 4.10
N PRO A 88 5.25 13.49 4.60
CA PRO A 88 4.86 14.79 5.13
C PRO A 88 4.05 15.64 4.15
N ALA A 89 2.96 16.24 4.61
CA ALA A 89 2.14 17.13 3.80
C ALA A 89 2.66 18.58 3.74
N GLY A 90 3.69 18.90 4.54
CA GLY A 90 4.34 20.22 4.57
C GLY A 90 3.76 21.20 5.58
N ASP A 91 2.74 20.82 6.35
CA ASP A 91 2.10 21.65 7.37
C ASP A 91 2.44 21.26 8.82
N ASN A 92 3.33 20.26 9.01
CA ASN A 92 3.75 19.68 10.28
C ASN A 92 2.62 19.06 11.13
N ARG A 93 1.40 18.95 10.59
CA ARG A 93 0.24 18.39 11.26
C ARG A 93 -0.38 17.21 10.53
N HIS A 94 -0.02 17.05 9.26
CA HIS A 94 -0.59 16.00 8.43
C HIS A 94 0.47 15.30 7.59
N THR A 95 0.13 14.08 7.18
CA THR A 95 0.85 13.30 6.18
C THR A 95 -0.08 12.93 5.03
N PHE A 96 0.49 12.47 3.91
CA PHE A 96 -0.22 11.65 2.95
C PHE A 96 0.07 10.17 3.24
N ASN A 97 -0.89 9.31 2.96
CA ASN A 97 -0.68 7.87 2.92
C ASN A 97 -0.33 7.50 1.48
N ARG A 98 0.96 7.28 1.19
CA ARG A 98 1.50 7.10 -0.16
C ARG A 98 1.79 5.66 -0.49
N SER A 99 1.30 5.20 -1.64
CA SER A 99 1.79 4.02 -2.33
C SER A 99 2.72 4.44 -3.47
N ALA A 100 3.81 3.67 -3.69
CA ALA A 100 4.74 3.95 -4.78
C ALA A 100 5.25 2.64 -5.40
N LEU A 101 5.25 2.60 -6.74
CA LEU A 101 5.78 1.49 -7.53
C LEU A 101 7.19 1.82 -7.99
N PHE A 102 8.14 0.95 -7.66
CA PHE A 102 9.54 1.04 -8.05
C PHE A 102 9.87 0.05 -9.16
N GLY A 103 10.66 0.50 -10.12
CA GLY A 103 11.24 -0.33 -11.17
C GLY A 103 12.42 -1.16 -10.67
N LYS A 104 12.84 -2.15 -11.46
CA LYS A 104 14.02 -3.00 -11.19
C LYS A 104 15.33 -2.20 -11.06
N ASP A 105 15.37 -1.00 -11.62
CA ASP A 105 16.47 -0.03 -11.52
C ASP A 105 16.39 0.88 -10.28
N GLY A 106 15.36 0.70 -9.44
CA GLY A 106 15.11 1.51 -8.25
C GLY A 106 14.53 2.89 -8.52
N GLN A 107 14.12 3.19 -9.75
CA GLN A 107 13.42 4.44 -10.06
C GLN A 107 11.93 4.31 -9.70
N VAL A 108 11.34 5.41 -9.27
CA VAL A 108 9.90 5.48 -9.02
C VAL A 108 9.19 5.56 -10.37
N LEU A 109 8.38 4.54 -10.69
CA LEU A 109 7.56 4.50 -11.90
C LEU A 109 6.24 5.25 -11.70
N ALA A 110 5.64 5.13 -10.51
CA ALA A 110 4.43 5.84 -10.13
C ALA A 110 4.31 5.99 -8.63
N LYS A 111 3.50 6.97 -8.22
CA LYS A 111 3.10 7.19 -6.84
C LYS A 111 1.63 7.59 -6.79
N TYR A 112 0.98 7.25 -5.69
CA TYR A 112 -0.41 7.56 -5.44
C TYR A 112 -0.60 7.90 -3.96
N ASP A 113 -1.24 9.01 -3.66
CA ASP A 113 -1.63 9.41 -2.32
C ASP A 113 -3.12 9.05 -2.13
N LYS A 114 -3.44 8.28 -1.11
CA LYS A 114 -4.79 7.79 -0.80
C LYS A 114 -5.81 8.92 -0.83
N ILE A 115 -6.89 8.75 -1.61
CA ILE A 115 -7.96 9.76 -1.73
C ILE A 115 -9.02 9.54 -0.65
N HIS A 116 -9.48 8.31 -0.48
CA HIS A 116 -10.57 7.99 0.43
C HIS A 116 -10.03 7.56 1.79
N LEU A 117 -10.18 8.45 2.76
CA LEU A 117 -9.70 8.25 4.13
C LEU A 117 -10.69 7.42 4.93
N PHE A 118 -10.18 6.62 5.85
CA PHE A 118 -10.96 5.75 6.71
C PHE A 118 -11.50 6.54 7.90
N ASP A 119 -12.58 7.29 7.66
CA ASP A 119 -13.33 8.00 8.69
C ASP A 119 -14.65 7.26 8.90
N VAL A 120 -14.73 6.44 9.95
CA VAL A 120 -15.90 5.60 10.23
C VAL A 120 -16.22 5.57 11.72
N ASP A 121 -17.51 5.58 12.01
CA ASP A 121 -18.06 5.31 13.33
C ASP A 121 -18.47 3.83 13.38
N LEU A 122 -17.84 3.05 14.27
CA LEU A 122 -18.20 1.65 14.43
C LEU A 122 -19.31 1.46 15.47
N PRO A 123 -20.15 0.43 15.33
CA PRO A 123 -21.25 0.16 16.27
C PRO A 123 -20.83 -0.06 17.72
N ASP A 124 -19.56 -0.39 17.95
CA ASP A 124 -18.97 -0.57 19.28
C ASP A 124 -18.55 0.75 19.96
N GLY A 125 -18.77 1.89 19.30
CA GLY A 125 -18.43 3.23 19.78
C GLY A 125 -17.00 3.66 19.46
N ASN A 126 -16.20 2.85 18.78
CA ASN A 126 -14.88 3.26 18.30
C ASN A 126 -15.01 4.18 17.09
N LEU A 127 -14.42 5.37 17.20
CA LEU A 127 -14.31 6.36 16.13
C LEU A 127 -12.95 6.24 15.47
N TYR A 128 -12.92 5.82 14.20
CA TYR A 128 -11.72 5.91 13.37
C TYR A 128 -11.78 7.18 12.54
N LYS A 129 -10.78 8.02 12.68
CA LYS A 129 -10.71 9.31 11.98
C LYS A 129 -9.33 9.51 11.37
N GLU A 130 -9.08 8.81 10.26
CA GLU A 130 -7.80 8.89 9.53
C GLU A 130 -7.51 10.34 9.11
N SER A 131 -8.55 11.12 8.78
CA SER A 131 -8.44 12.54 8.42
C SER A 131 -7.90 13.46 9.51
N SER A 132 -7.77 12.98 10.75
CA SER A 132 -7.18 13.77 11.84
C SER A 132 -5.68 14.02 11.67
N THR A 133 -4.98 13.11 10.97
CA THR A 133 -3.52 13.15 10.76
C THR A 133 -3.11 12.92 9.30
N ILE A 134 -4.03 12.53 8.44
CA ILE A 134 -3.76 12.25 7.01
C ILE A 134 -4.60 13.16 6.13
N LEU A 135 -3.99 13.77 5.13
CA LEU A 135 -4.70 14.50 4.08
C LEU A 135 -5.06 13.59 2.92
N SER A 136 -6.24 13.82 2.36
CA SER A 136 -6.65 13.20 1.10
C SER A 136 -5.73 13.62 -0.04
N GLY A 137 -5.33 12.64 -0.87
CA GLY A 137 -4.64 12.88 -2.13
C GLY A 137 -5.51 13.69 -3.09
N LYS A 138 -4.89 14.46 -3.97
CA LYS A 138 -5.60 15.33 -4.94
C LYS A 138 -5.58 14.80 -6.35
N GLU A 139 -4.66 13.88 -6.65
CA GLU A 139 -4.48 13.35 -7.99
C GLU A 139 -5.25 12.03 -8.15
N HIS A 140 -5.82 11.82 -9.33
CA HIS A 140 -6.44 10.54 -9.65
C HIS A 140 -5.42 9.40 -9.58
N PRO A 141 -5.84 8.18 -9.16
CA PRO A 141 -4.95 7.05 -9.11
C PRO A 141 -4.40 6.73 -10.51
N PRO A 142 -3.06 6.55 -10.61
CA PRO A 142 -2.41 6.34 -11.90
C PRO A 142 -2.64 4.92 -12.43
N VAL A 143 -2.62 4.80 -13.76
CA VAL A 143 -2.42 3.54 -14.47
C VAL A 143 -1.09 3.61 -15.19
N ILE A 144 -0.20 2.68 -14.92
CA ILE A 144 1.17 2.65 -15.41
C ILE A 144 1.37 1.44 -16.31
N ASP A 145 1.90 1.66 -17.51
CA ASP A 145 2.39 0.58 -18.37
C ASP A 145 3.76 0.13 -17.86
N VAL A 146 3.81 -1.09 -17.29
CA VAL A 146 5.04 -1.66 -16.74
C VAL A 146 5.67 -2.57 -17.79
N PRO A 147 6.84 -2.20 -18.33
CA PRO A 147 7.47 -2.92 -19.42
C PRO A 147 7.68 -4.41 -19.10
N GLY A 148 7.19 -5.28 -19.98
CA GLY A 148 7.29 -6.73 -19.83
C GLY A 148 6.26 -7.38 -18.91
N LEU A 149 5.40 -6.60 -18.25
CA LEU A 149 4.30 -7.10 -17.41
C LEU A 149 2.94 -6.72 -18.03
N CYS A 150 2.32 -5.68 -17.50
CA CYS A 150 0.98 -5.23 -17.87
C CYS A 150 0.74 -3.79 -17.40
N LYS A 151 -0.44 -3.24 -17.69
CA LYS A 151 -0.88 -1.96 -17.13
C LYS A 151 -1.39 -2.13 -15.72
N ILE A 152 -0.72 -1.46 -14.77
CA ILE A 152 -0.99 -1.56 -13.33
C ILE A 152 -1.68 -0.30 -12.84
N GLY A 153 -2.83 -0.47 -12.18
CA GLY A 153 -3.54 0.59 -11.45
C GLY A 153 -3.17 0.57 -9.97
N LEU A 154 -3.02 1.75 -9.35
CA LEU A 154 -2.73 1.88 -7.92
C LEU A 154 -3.99 2.33 -7.16
N SER A 155 -4.18 1.77 -5.97
CA SER A 155 -5.16 2.19 -4.97
C SER A 155 -4.62 1.86 -3.57
N ILE A 156 -5.31 2.29 -2.50
CA ILE A 156 -4.93 1.96 -1.12
C ILE A 156 -6.20 1.67 -0.31
N CYS A 157 -6.28 0.46 0.24
CA CYS A 157 -7.17 0.03 1.33
C CYS A 157 -8.64 0.48 1.15
N TYR A 158 -9.07 1.52 1.87
CA TYR A 158 -10.46 1.99 1.89
C TYR A 158 -10.97 2.51 0.54
N ASP A 159 -10.07 2.84 -0.40
CA ASP A 159 -10.44 3.15 -1.78
C ASP A 159 -11.32 2.05 -2.40
N VAL A 160 -11.17 0.79 -1.96
CA VAL A 160 -11.95 -0.35 -2.48
C VAL A 160 -13.46 -0.21 -2.28
N ARG A 161 -13.90 0.67 -1.39
CA ARG A 161 -15.32 0.96 -1.15
C ARG A 161 -15.91 1.94 -2.16
N PHE A 162 -15.09 2.50 -3.05
CA PHE A 162 -15.49 3.53 -4.01
C PHE A 162 -15.37 2.98 -5.43
N PRO A 163 -16.44 2.37 -5.97
CA PRO A 163 -16.40 1.69 -7.27
C PRO A 163 -16.06 2.61 -8.43
N GLU A 164 -16.28 3.93 -8.29
CA GLU A 164 -15.95 4.94 -9.30
C GLU A 164 -14.45 5.01 -9.56
N LEU A 165 -13.62 4.87 -8.51
CA LEU A 165 -12.17 4.82 -8.60
C LEU A 165 -11.75 3.63 -9.48
N TYR A 166 -12.31 2.45 -9.23
CA TYR A 166 -11.98 1.22 -9.97
C TYR A 166 -12.49 1.23 -11.40
N ARG A 167 -13.67 1.81 -11.64
CA ARG A 167 -14.15 2.05 -13.01
C ARG A 167 -13.21 2.97 -13.77
N ASN A 168 -12.72 4.03 -13.13
CA ASN A 168 -11.75 4.94 -13.72
C ASN A 168 -10.44 4.23 -14.07
N LEU A 169 -9.87 3.43 -13.14
CA LEU A 169 -8.68 2.62 -13.40
C LEU A 169 -8.90 1.67 -14.58
N SER A 170 -10.05 0.97 -14.63
CA SER A 170 -10.40 0.05 -15.72
C SER A 170 -10.56 0.78 -17.06
N LEU A 171 -11.24 1.92 -17.08
CA LEU A 171 -11.41 2.75 -18.30
C LEU A 171 -10.07 3.28 -18.82
N ASN A 172 -9.10 3.54 -17.92
CA ASN A 172 -7.73 3.92 -18.30
C ASN A 172 -6.85 2.70 -18.67
N GLY A 173 -7.45 1.51 -18.72
CA GLY A 173 -6.82 0.29 -19.23
C GLY A 173 -6.00 -0.49 -18.21
N ALA A 174 -6.24 -0.32 -16.91
CA ALA A 174 -5.61 -1.17 -15.89
C ALA A 174 -6.00 -2.65 -16.12
N GLU A 175 -5.01 -3.51 -16.21
CA GLU A 175 -5.14 -4.97 -16.35
C GLU A 175 -4.94 -5.67 -15.00
N LEU A 176 -4.16 -5.06 -14.11
CA LEU A 176 -3.94 -5.46 -12.73
C LEU A 176 -4.12 -4.24 -11.83
N ILE A 177 -4.85 -4.39 -10.72
CA ILE A 177 -5.02 -3.33 -9.72
C ILE A 177 -4.44 -3.79 -8.40
N MET A 178 -3.53 -2.99 -7.84
CA MET A 178 -2.93 -3.23 -6.55
C MET A 178 -3.76 -2.55 -5.44
N ILE A 179 -4.12 -3.33 -4.41
CA ILE A 179 -4.96 -2.87 -3.28
C ILE A 179 -4.26 -3.20 -1.95
N PRO A 180 -3.13 -2.56 -1.65
CA PRO A 180 -2.51 -2.74 -0.34
C PRO A 180 -3.45 -2.27 0.77
N ALA A 181 -3.59 -3.08 1.83
CA ALA A 181 -4.47 -2.79 2.94
C ALA A 181 -3.87 -3.23 4.26
N ALA A 182 -4.26 -2.57 5.35
CA ALA A 182 -3.96 -2.96 6.71
C ALA A 182 -5.27 -3.06 7.51
N PHE A 183 -5.50 -4.23 8.11
CA PHE A 183 -6.65 -4.47 8.94
C PHE A 183 -6.21 -4.87 10.35
N THR A 184 -6.86 -4.30 11.36
CA THR A 184 -6.80 -4.89 12.71
C THR A 184 -7.62 -6.18 12.75
N ALA A 185 -7.39 -7.05 13.74
CA ALA A 185 -8.20 -8.27 13.91
C ALA A 185 -9.71 -7.95 14.00
N PHE A 186 -10.06 -6.81 14.59
CA PHE A 186 -11.43 -6.36 14.74
C PHE A 186 -12.01 -5.85 13.40
N THR A 187 -11.36 -4.88 12.77
CA THR A 187 -11.84 -4.31 11.50
C THR A 187 -11.78 -5.30 10.34
N GLY A 188 -10.87 -6.27 10.39
CA GLY A 188 -10.73 -7.30 9.37
C GLY A 188 -11.98 -8.16 9.25
N LYS A 189 -12.63 -8.49 10.37
CA LYS A 189 -13.86 -9.29 10.39
C LYS A 189 -15.02 -8.59 9.69
N ASP A 190 -15.18 -7.29 9.90
CA ASP A 190 -16.35 -6.55 9.43
C ASP A 190 -16.12 -5.85 8.08
N LEU A 191 -14.85 -5.57 7.73
CA LEU A 191 -14.49 -4.77 6.57
C LEU A 191 -13.69 -5.52 5.50
N SER A 192 -13.16 -6.71 5.81
CA SER A 192 -12.41 -7.50 4.85
C SER A 192 -13.30 -7.92 3.67
N LEU A 193 -12.78 -7.81 2.46
CA LEU A 193 -13.48 -8.26 1.24
C LEU A 193 -13.80 -9.75 1.27
N ILE A 194 -12.94 -10.57 1.87
CA ILE A 194 -13.18 -12.02 2.02
C ILE A 194 -14.43 -12.28 2.85
N HIS A 195 -14.62 -11.53 3.95
CA HIS A 195 -15.78 -11.72 4.84
C HIS A 195 -17.07 -11.11 4.29
N ILE A 196 -16.99 -10.08 3.46
CA ILE A 196 -18.14 -9.33 2.95
C ILE A 196 -18.54 -9.79 1.55
N SER A 197 -17.57 -10.04 0.68
CA SER A 197 -17.83 -10.33 -0.75
C SER A 197 -18.02 -11.81 -1.05
N GLU A 198 -17.68 -12.70 -0.13
CA GLU A 198 -17.87 -14.15 -0.26
C GLU A 198 -18.71 -14.76 0.90
N PRO A 199 -19.82 -14.14 1.32
CA PRO A 199 -20.64 -14.68 2.42
C PRO A 199 -21.34 -15.99 2.06
N THR A 200 -21.33 -16.40 0.80
CA THR A 200 -22.10 -17.53 0.27
C THR A 200 -21.29 -18.80 0.07
N ARG A 201 -20.01 -18.82 0.38
CA ARG A 201 -19.23 -20.07 0.44
C ARG A 201 -19.42 -20.73 1.81
N LEU A 202 -20.60 -21.26 2.03
CA LEU A 202 -20.91 -22.26 3.05
C LEU A 202 -20.74 -23.65 2.44
#